data_01f49af0f3bedba7b221478382ef870b
#
_entry.id   01f49af0f3bedba7b221478382ef870b
#
_cell.length_a   1.000
_cell.length_b   1.000
_cell.length_c   1.000
_cell.angle_alpha   90.00
_cell.angle_beta   90.00
_cell.angle_gamma   90.00
#
_symmetry.space_group_name_H-M   'P 1'
#
loop_
_entity.id
_entity.type
_entity.pdbx_description
1 polymer ?
#
loop_
_entity_poly.entity_id
_entity_poly.type
_entity_poly.pdbx_seq_one_letter_code
_entity_poly.pdbx_strand_id
1 'polypeptide(L)'
;MTAASGSPSEAPAARPAPRALAGTLLGFDFGERRIGVAVGEPSVGIANPLRAIDAAANHERFREIARLVEEWKPAGFVVGRPRHADGSPHAVAKLAEKFARRLAARHGLPVAFVDETLSSAEAESRLRATRTRAARAGDVDAMAAAVILQAYLDDPGAHERLAA
;
A
#
# COMPACT_ATOMS: atom_id res chain seq x y z
N MET A 1 -29.62 -7.78 50.76
CA MET A 1 -28.36 -8.45 50.50
C MET A 1 -27.96 -8.36 49.06
N THR A 2 -27.29 -7.36 48.72
CA THR A 2 -26.81 -7.17 47.36
C THR A 2 -25.44 -7.76 47.25
N ALA A 3 -25.31 -8.76 46.43
CA ALA A 3 -24.02 -9.15 45.95
C ALA A 3 -23.35 -7.93 45.31
N ALA A 4 -22.24 -7.50 45.85
CA ALA A 4 -21.42 -6.52 45.20
C ALA A 4 -21.03 -7.15 43.85
N SER A 5 -21.71 -6.76 42.79
CA SER A 5 -21.21 -7.03 41.47
C SER A 5 -19.95 -6.17 41.30
N GLY A 6 -18.82 -6.69 41.72
CA GLY A 6 -17.58 -6.14 41.27
C GLY A 6 -17.54 -6.31 39.79
N SER A 7 -17.77 -5.22 39.06
CA SER A 7 -17.43 -5.23 37.64
C SER A 7 -16.01 -5.72 37.52
N PRO A 8 -15.73 -6.79 36.78
CA PRO A 8 -14.36 -7.13 36.52
C PRO A 8 -13.73 -5.89 35.95
N SER A 9 -12.64 -5.42 36.55
CA SER A 9 -11.86 -4.37 35.97
C SER A 9 -11.48 -4.87 34.59
N GLU A 10 -12.19 -4.40 33.59
CA GLU A 10 -11.79 -4.69 32.23
C GLU A 10 -10.39 -4.15 32.08
N ALA A 11 -9.44 -5.06 31.95
CA ALA A 11 -8.14 -4.69 31.43
C ALA A 11 -8.40 -3.88 30.16
N PRO A 12 -7.70 -2.73 29.95
CA PRO A 12 -7.90 -1.99 28.75
C PRO A 12 -7.81 -2.96 27.57
N ALA A 13 -8.91 -3.14 26.87
CA ALA A 13 -8.97 -4.03 25.74
C ALA A 13 -7.78 -3.68 24.86
N ALA A 14 -6.91 -4.64 24.59
CA ALA A 14 -5.88 -4.48 23.59
C ALA A 14 -6.56 -3.88 22.38
N ARG A 15 -6.01 -2.79 21.83
CA ARG A 15 -6.55 -2.19 20.61
C ARG A 15 -6.79 -3.34 19.62
N PRO A 16 -8.01 -3.53 19.14
CA PRO A 16 -8.23 -4.55 18.15
C PRO A 16 -7.24 -4.34 17.02
N ALA A 17 -6.61 -5.40 16.55
CA ALA A 17 -5.78 -5.34 15.36
C ALA A 17 -6.55 -4.55 14.28
N PRO A 18 -5.89 -3.65 13.55
CA PRO A 18 -6.58 -2.88 12.53
C PRO A 18 -7.34 -3.86 11.62
N ARG A 19 -8.63 -3.62 11.47
CA ARG A 19 -9.45 -4.47 10.61
C ARG A 19 -8.85 -4.46 9.22
N ALA A 20 -8.70 -5.64 8.63
CA ALA A 20 -8.29 -5.76 7.25
C ALA A 20 -9.21 -4.92 6.37
N LEU A 21 -8.66 -4.25 5.38
CA LEU A 21 -9.43 -3.51 4.40
C LEU A 21 -10.26 -4.51 3.58
N ALA A 22 -11.53 -4.20 3.39
CA ALA A 22 -12.44 -5.03 2.60
C ALA A 22 -12.88 -4.27 1.35
N GLY A 23 -13.16 -5.01 0.28
CA GLY A 23 -13.53 -4.42 -1.01
C GLY A 23 -12.32 -4.22 -1.93
N THR A 24 -12.54 -3.55 -3.03
CA THR A 24 -11.47 -3.28 -4.00
C THR A 24 -10.40 -2.39 -3.39
N LEU A 25 -9.15 -2.75 -3.56
CA LEU A 25 -8.01 -1.98 -3.09
C LEU A 25 -7.13 -1.56 -4.26
N LEU A 26 -6.60 -0.35 -4.20
CA LEU A 26 -5.56 0.10 -5.09
C LEU A 26 -4.22 0.06 -4.36
N GLY A 27 -3.24 -0.57 -4.97
CA GLY A 27 -1.88 -0.64 -4.47
C GLY A 27 -0.97 0.32 -5.24
N PHE A 28 -0.06 0.96 -4.54
CA PHE A 28 0.84 1.96 -5.11
C PHE A 28 2.29 1.65 -4.76
N ASP A 29 3.13 1.69 -5.77
CA ASP A 29 4.57 1.75 -5.62
C ASP A 29 5.01 3.19 -5.91
N PHE A 30 5.30 3.94 -4.85
CA PHE A 30 5.63 5.35 -4.96
C PHE A 30 7.04 5.54 -5.52
N GLY A 31 7.14 6.29 -6.60
CA GLY A 31 8.40 6.79 -7.14
C GLY A 31 8.29 8.28 -7.44
N GLU A 32 9.41 8.98 -7.45
CA GLU A 32 9.41 10.43 -7.70
C GLU A 32 8.98 10.78 -9.13
N ARG A 33 9.33 9.94 -10.10
CA ARG A 33 9.00 10.14 -11.50
C ARG A 33 7.76 9.39 -11.94
N ARG A 34 7.57 8.19 -11.41
CA ARG A 34 6.45 7.32 -11.76
C ARG A 34 5.89 6.65 -10.53
N ILE A 35 4.60 6.45 -10.55
CA ILE A 35 3.91 5.70 -9.49
C ILE A 35 3.27 4.49 -10.15
N GLY A 36 3.68 3.30 -9.73
CA GLY A 36 3.03 2.06 -10.15
C GLY A 36 1.70 1.88 -9.45
N VAL A 37 0.71 1.35 -10.17
CA VAL A 37 -0.63 1.11 -9.63
C VAL A 37 -1.07 -0.31 -9.93
N ALA A 38 -1.64 -0.96 -8.93
CA ALA A 38 -2.24 -2.27 -9.02
C ALA A 38 -3.63 -2.27 -8.39
N VAL A 39 -4.44 -3.25 -8.73
CA VAL A 39 -5.78 -3.44 -8.17
C VAL A 39 -5.95 -4.87 -7.68
N GLY A 40 -6.69 -5.05 -6.61
CA GLY A 40 -7.02 -6.37 -6.08
C GLY A 40 -8.14 -6.30 -5.05
N GLU A 41 -8.65 -7.47 -4.70
CA GLU A 41 -9.67 -7.61 -3.67
C GLU A 41 -9.28 -8.73 -2.70
N PRO A 42 -9.42 -8.52 -1.38
CA PRO A 42 -9.12 -9.58 -0.41
C PRO A 42 -9.92 -10.85 -0.63
N SER A 43 -11.15 -10.73 -1.11
CA SER A 43 -12.01 -11.90 -1.38
C SER A 43 -11.50 -12.77 -2.52
N VAL A 44 -10.77 -12.20 -3.46
CA VAL A 44 -10.16 -12.91 -4.58
C VAL A 44 -8.72 -13.33 -4.25
N GLY A 45 -8.00 -12.50 -3.51
CA GLY A 45 -6.64 -12.77 -3.05
C GLY A 45 -5.56 -12.60 -4.09
N ILE A 46 -5.86 -11.97 -5.21
CA ILE A 46 -4.91 -11.76 -6.32
C ILE A 46 -4.82 -10.28 -6.66
N ALA A 47 -3.59 -9.78 -6.72
CA ALA A 47 -3.30 -8.42 -7.17
C ALA A 47 -2.93 -8.44 -8.66
N ASN A 48 -3.49 -7.50 -9.40
CA ASN A 48 -3.23 -7.33 -10.82
C ASN A 48 -2.59 -5.97 -11.08
N PRO A 49 -1.51 -5.92 -11.88
CA PRO A 49 -0.95 -4.64 -12.28
C PRO A 49 -1.93 -3.88 -13.17
N LEU A 50 -2.06 -2.58 -12.97
CA LEU A 50 -2.89 -1.72 -13.80
C LEU A 50 -2.06 -0.89 -14.76
N ARG A 51 -1.30 0.05 -14.21
CA ARG A 51 -0.50 0.98 -15.00
C ARG A 51 0.49 1.73 -14.14
N ALA A 52 1.37 2.49 -14.77
CA ALA A 52 2.17 3.50 -14.10
C ALA A 52 1.62 4.89 -14.41
N ILE A 53 1.70 5.76 -13.44
CA ILE A 53 1.39 7.18 -13.59
C ILE A 53 2.71 7.92 -13.78
N ASP A 54 2.90 8.48 -14.96
CA ASP A 54 4.10 9.23 -15.33
C ASP A 54 3.80 10.73 -15.27
N ALA A 55 3.89 11.27 -14.07
CA ALA A 55 3.61 12.68 -13.85
C ALA A 55 4.58 13.27 -12.84
N ALA A 56 5.32 14.27 -13.24
CA ALA A 56 6.26 14.96 -12.38
C ALA A 56 5.54 15.91 -11.41
N ALA A 57 4.46 16.54 -11.84
CA ALA A 57 3.70 17.48 -11.02
C ALA A 57 2.67 16.78 -10.14
N ASN A 58 2.59 17.17 -8.87
CA ASN A 58 1.68 16.57 -7.91
C ASN A 58 0.20 16.64 -8.36
N HIS A 59 -0.23 17.74 -8.93
CA HIS A 59 -1.63 17.89 -9.36
C HIS A 59 -1.99 16.92 -10.49
N GLU A 60 -1.07 16.64 -11.39
CA GLU A 60 -1.27 15.67 -12.46
C GLU A 60 -1.34 14.24 -11.93
N ARG A 61 -0.46 13.89 -11.01
CA ARG A 61 -0.48 12.58 -10.34
C ARG A 61 -1.82 12.34 -9.66
N PHE A 62 -2.27 13.29 -8.87
CA PHE A 62 -3.52 13.14 -8.13
C PHE A 62 -4.75 13.21 -9.03
N ARG A 63 -4.68 13.90 -10.16
CA ARG A 63 -5.74 13.86 -11.17
C ARG A 63 -5.88 12.46 -11.76
N GLU A 64 -4.78 11.83 -12.13
CA GLU A 64 -4.78 10.47 -12.65
C GLU A 64 -5.26 9.46 -11.60
N ILE A 65 -4.83 9.62 -10.36
CA ILE A 65 -5.30 8.78 -9.26
C ILE A 65 -6.81 8.98 -9.05
N ALA A 66 -7.30 10.20 -9.10
CA ALA A 66 -8.73 10.47 -8.96
C ALA A 66 -9.56 9.77 -10.02
N ARG A 67 -9.06 9.68 -11.26
CA ARG A 67 -9.71 8.91 -12.33
C ARG A 67 -9.77 7.43 -12.00
N LEU A 68 -8.68 6.87 -11.46
CA LEU A 68 -8.65 5.46 -11.05
C LEU A 68 -9.58 5.20 -9.86
N VAL A 69 -9.66 6.12 -8.92
CA VAL A 69 -10.60 6.03 -7.79
C VAL A 69 -12.04 6.05 -8.28
N GLU A 70 -12.35 6.89 -9.24
CA GLU A 70 -13.68 6.96 -9.83
C GLU A 70 -14.02 5.68 -10.61
N GLU A 71 -13.07 5.15 -11.35
CA GLU A 71 -13.24 3.93 -12.15
C GLU A 71 -13.39 2.69 -11.28
N TRP A 72 -12.53 2.51 -10.28
CA TRP A 72 -12.46 1.29 -9.48
C TRP A 72 -13.23 1.36 -8.18
N LYS A 73 -13.57 2.55 -7.72
CA LYS A 73 -14.29 2.80 -6.44
C LYS A 73 -13.70 2.00 -5.28
N PRO A 74 -12.41 2.21 -4.97
CA PRO A 74 -11.73 1.42 -3.95
C PRO A 74 -12.28 1.71 -2.56
N ALA A 75 -12.18 0.72 -1.69
CA ALA A 75 -12.48 0.85 -0.28
C ALA A 75 -11.27 1.34 0.52
N GLY A 76 -10.10 1.27 -0.06
CA GLY A 76 -8.85 1.71 0.59
C GLY A 76 -7.66 1.63 -0.34
N PHE A 77 -6.53 2.05 0.20
CA PHE A 77 -5.27 2.08 -0.53
C PHE A 77 -4.19 1.31 0.22
N VAL A 78 -3.26 0.73 -0.52
CA VAL A 78 -2.06 0.09 0.01
C VAL A 78 -0.86 0.78 -0.61
N VAL A 79 0.05 1.27 0.21
CA VAL A 79 1.25 1.99 -0.25
C VAL A 79 2.50 1.27 0.22
N GLY A 80 3.40 0.97 -0.69
CA GLY A 80 4.71 0.40 -0.37
C GLY A 80 5.60 1.43 0.31
N ARG A 81 6.26 1.01 1.37
CA ARG A 81 7.19 1.84 2.13
C ARG A 81 8.55 1.15 2.15
N PRO A 82 9.52 1.63 1.36
CA PRO A 82 10.81 0.96 1.27
C PRO A 82 11.62 1.12 2.55
N ARG A 83 12.35 0.06 2.90
CA ARG A 83 13.31 0.05 4.00
C ARG A 83 14.63 -0.51 3.52
N HIS A 84 15.72 -0.09 4.16
CA HIS A 84 17.03 -0.72 3.91
C HIS A 84 17.05 -2.17 4.41
N ALA A 85 18.00 -2.97 3.91
CA ALA A 85 18.13 -4.38 4.29
C ALA A 85 18.35 -4.57 5.78
N ASP A 86 18.93 -3.59 6.48
CA ASP A 86 19.14 -3.59 7.93
C ASP A 86 17.89 -3.14 8.72
N GLY A 87 16.79 -2.85 8.04
CA GLY A 87 15.56 -2.38 8.66
C GLY A 87 15.50 -0.88 8.93
N SER A 88 16.58 -0.13 8.65
CA SER A 88 16.59 1.32 8.83
C SER A 88 15.70 2.02 7.80
N PRO A 89 15.12 3.20 8.15
CA PRO A 89 14.26 3.93 7.24
C PRO A 89 14.99 4.36 5.96
N HIS A 90 14.38 4.14 4.82
CA HIS A 90 14.85 4.66 3.54
C HIS A 90 14.38 6.10 3.35
N ALA A 91 15.18 6.95 2.70
CA ALA A 91 14.80 8.35 2.44
C ALA A 91 13.47 8.46 1.69
N VAL A 92 13.19 7.55 0.77
CA VAL A 92 11.94 7.49 0.00
C VAL A 92 10.74 7.11 0.87
N ALA A 93 10.96 6.46 2.03
CA ALA A 93 9.88 6.08 2.93
C ALA A 93 9.09 7.31 3.43
N LYS A 94 9.77 8.41 3.72
CA LYS A 94 9.12 9.65 4.15
C LYS A 94 8.25 10.24 3.03
N LEU A 95 8.71 10.15 1.80
CA LEU A 95 7.94 10.61 0.63
C LEU A 95 6.72 9.71 0.39
N ALA A 96 6.87 8.40 0.56
CA ALA A 96 5.76 7.46 0.46
C ALA A 96 4.71 7.72 1.55
N GLU A 97 5.14 7.99 2.78
CA GLU A 97 4.22 8.35 3.88
C GLU A 97 3.49 9.66 3.62
N LYS A 98 4.18 10.66 3.09
CA LYS A 98 3.56 11.92 2.69
C LYS A 98 2.53 11.72 1.58
N PHE A 99 2.87 10.91 0.59
CA PHE A 99 1.96 10.52 -0.48
C PHE A 99 0.71 9.83 0.08
N ALA A 100 0.88 8.88 1.00
CA ALA A 100 -0.22 8.17 1.65
C ALA A 100 -1.14 9.12 2.41
N ARG A 101 -0.58 10.07 3.14
CA ARG A 101 -1.39 11.09 3.86
C ARG A 101 -2.21 11.94 2.91
N ARG A 102 -1.64 12.31 1.76
CA ARG A 102 -2.35 13.07 0.73
C ARG A 102 -3.48 12.25 0.10
N LEU A 103 -3.25 10.97 -0.16
CA LEU A 103 -4.29 10.06 -0.64
C LEU A 103 -5.46 9.98 0.34
N ALA A 104 -5.16 9.76 1.61
CA ALA A 104 -6.17 9.68 2.66
C ALA A 104 -6.97 10.97 2.78
N ALA A 105 -6.30 12.12 2.75
CA ALA A 105 -6.94 13.42 2.86
C ALA A 105 -7.84 13.74 1.67
N ARG A 106 -7.40 13.39 0.46
CA ARG A 106 -8.15 13.69 -0.76
C ARG A 106 -9.37 12.81 -0.97
N HIS A 107 -9.29 11.55 -0.57
CA HIS A 107 -10.32 10.56 -0.88
C HIS A 107 -11.11 10.09 0.34
N GLY A 108 -10.66 10.40 1.54
CA GLY A 108 -11.34 9.97 2.77
C GLY A 108 -11.32 8.47 2.96
N LEU A 109 -10.33 7.78 2.40
CA LEU A 109 -10.21 6.33 2.45
C LEU A 109 -9.03 5.90 3.32
N PRO A 110 -9.12 4.73 3.97
CA PRO A 110 -8.01 4.21 4.76
C PRO A 110 -6.82 3.82 3.88
N VAL A 111 -5.63 3.95 4.44
CA VAL A 111 -4.37 3.57 3.79
C VAL A 111 -3.62 2.61 4.69
N ALA A 112 -3.17 1.50 4.13
CA ALA A 112 -2.26 0.57 4.78
C ALA A 112 -0.87 0.67 4.15
N PHE A 113 0.17 0.44 4.94
CA PHE A 113 1.54 0.39 4.45
C PHE A 113 2.03 -1.04 4.38
N VAL A 114 2.77 -1.35 3.33
CA VAL A 114 3.55 -2.57 3.22
C VAL A 114 5.02 -2.18 3.23
N ASP A 115 5.74 -2.61 4.26
CA ASP A 115 7.17 -2.37 4.33
C ASP A 115 7.89 -3.34 3.40
N GLU A 116 8.69 -2.80 2.49
CA GLU A 116 9.51 -3.57 1.58
C GLU A 116 10.98 -3.46 1.98
N THR A 117 11.53 -4.57 2.46
CA THR A 117 12.96 -4.71 2.63
C THR A 117 13.52 -5.39 1.38
N LEU A 118 14.21 -4.64 0.54
CA LEU A 118 14.83 -5.19 -0.65
C LEU A 118 16.26 -5.59 -0.35
N SER A 119 16.55 -6.89 -0.44
CA SER A 119 17.93 -7.36 -0.51
C SER A 119 18.51 -7.00 -1.88
N SER A 120 19.83 -6.89 -1.96
CA SER A 120 20.51 -6.65 -3.25
C SER A 120 20.16 -7.71 -4.28
N ALA A 121 20.02 -8.97 -3.84
CA ALA A 121 19.66 -10.07 -4.72
C ALA A 121 18.25 -9.93 -5.30
N GLU A 122 17.29 -9.50 -4.49
CA GLU A 122 15.92 -9.24 -4.95
C GLU A 122 15.86 -8.07 -5.92
N ALA A 123 16.60 -7.00 -5.64
CA ALA A 123 16.71 -5.86 -6.54
C ALA A 123 17.29 -6.26 -7.89
N GLU A 124 18.34 -7.06 -7.89
CA GLU A 124 18.94 -7.60 -9.13
C GLU A 124 18.00 -8.51 -9.88
N SER A 125 17.28 -9.37 -9.17
CA SER A 125 16.30 -10.27 -9.77
C SER A 125 15.19 -9.49 -10.48
N ARG A 126 14.69 -8.42 -9.86
CA ARG A 126 13.69 -7.54 -10.46
C ARG A 126 14.24 -6.83 -11.71
N LEU A 127 15.48 -6.36 -11.66
CA LEU A 127 16.15 -5.74 -12.80
C LEU A 127 16.34 -6.71 -13.96
N ARG A 128 16.70 -7.97 -13.70
CA ARG A 128 16.82 -9.01 -14.73
C ARG A 128 15.48 -9.34 -15.36
N ALA A 129 14.43 -9.48 -14.56
CA ALA A 129 13.09 -9.70 -15.07
C ALA A 129 12.65 -8.55 -15.99
N THR A 130 13.01 -7.33 -15.65
CA THR A 130 12.78 -6.14 -16.46
C THR A 130 13.48 -6.21 -17.81
N ARG A 131 14.75 -6.64 -17.82
CA ARG A 131 15.58 -6.71 -19.04
C ARG A 131 15.13 -7.81 -19.99
N THR A 132 14.67 -8.95 -19.47
CA THR A 132 14.30 -10.11 -20.27
C THR A 132 12.95 -9.97 -20.96
N ARG A 133 12.08 -9.09 -20.49
CA ARG A 133 10.73 -8.91 -21.04
C ARG A 133 10.58 -7.77 -22.02
N ALA A 134 11.61 -6.98 -22.28
CA ALA A 134 11.48 -5.73 -23.02
C ALA A 134 10.29 -4.90 -22.49
N ALA A 135 10.00 -5.05 -21.20
CA ALA A 135 8.88 -4.41 -20.58
C ALA A 135 9.08 -2.89 -20.61
N ARG A 136 8.06 -2.17 -21.00
CA ARG A 136 8.03 -0.72 -20.85
C ARG A 136 8.21 -0.40 -19.36
N ALA A 137 8.92 0.70 -19.05
CA ALA A 137 9.15 1.10 -17.67
C ALA A 137 7.87 1.14 -16.82
N GLY A 138 6.72 1.49 -17.44
CA GLY A 138 5.42 1.50 -16.80
C GLY A 138 4.94 0.13 -16.35
N ASP A 139 5.24 -0.93 -17.11
CA ASP A 139 4.85 -2.29 -16.75
C ASP A 139 5.62 -2.79 -15.53
N VAL A 140 6.87 -2.36 -15.40
CA VAL A 140 7.71 -2.69 -14.23
C VAL A 140 7.15 -2.05 -12.98
N ASP A 141 6.78 -0.78 -13.05
CA ASP A 141 6.23 -0.04 -11.91
C ASP A 141 4.88 -0.63 -11.49
N ALA A 142 4.04 -0.98 -12.45
CA ALA A 142 2.75 -1.62 -12.18
C ALA A 142 2.93 -3.02 -11.55
N MET A 143 3.91 -3.79 -12.01
CA MET A 143 4.25 -5.09 -11.43
C MET A 143 4.77 -4.94 -10.00
N ALA A 144 5.60 -3.94 -9.73
CA ALA A 144 6.07 -3.65 -8.38
C ALA A 144 4.90 -3.29 -7.44
N ALA A 145 3.95 -2.51 -7.92
CA ALA A 145 2.73 -2.21 -7.18
C ALA A 145 1.89 -3.46 -6.92
N ALA A 146 1.81 -4.38 -7.88
CA ALA A 146 1.11 -5.65 -7.70
C ALA A 146 1.78 -6.53 -6.64
N VAL A 147 3.11 -6.55 -6.57
CA VAL A 147 3.85 -7.28 -5.53
C VAL A 147 3.55 -6.70 -4.15
N ILE A 148 3.52 -5.39 -4.03
CA ILE A 148 3.18 -4.70 -2.78
C ILE A 148 1.75 -5.04 -2.35
N LEU A 149 0.81 -4.92 -3.25
CA LEU A 149 -0.59 -5.23 -2.96
C LEU A 149 -0.78 -6.71 -2.63
N GLN A 150 -0.08 -7.61 -3.34
CA GLN A 150 -0.15 -9.04 -3.07
C GLN A 150 0.34 -9.37 -1.66
N ALA A 151 1.41 -8.73 -1.20
CA ALA A 151 1.91 -8.90 0.17
C ALA A 151 0.83 -8.51 1.20
N TYR A 152 0.07 -7.45 0.94
CA TYR A 152 -1.06 -7.08 1.78
C TYR A 152 -2.17 -8.14 1.73
N LEU A 153 -2.54 -8.61 0.55
CA LEU A 153 -3.62 -9.60 0.38
C LEU A 153 -3.26 -10.95 1.02
N ASP A 154 -1.98 -11.30 1.03
CA ASP A 154 -1.52 -12.57 1.64
C ASP A 154 -1.62 -12.57 3.17
N ASP A 155 -1.54 -11.41 3.80
CA ASP A 155 -1.65 -11.27 5.25
C ASP A 155 -2.24 -9.89 5.64
N PRO A 156 -3.53 -9.68 5.41
CA PRO A 156 -4.15 -8.35 5.55
C PRO A 156 -4.07 -7.74 6.96
N GLY A 157 -3.98 -8.58 7.99
CA GLY A 157 -3.95 -8.12 9.38
C GLY A 157 -2.57 -7.70 9.88
N ALA A 158 -1.50 -7.97 9.12
CA ALA A 158 -0.12 -7.81 9.57
C ALA A 158 0.48 -6.43 9.28
N HIS A 159 -0.22 -5.57 8.56
CA HIS A 159 0.34 -4.33 8.04
C HIS A 159 -0.14 -3.09 8.80
N GLU A 160 0.76 -2.14 8.95
CA GLU A 160 0.47 -0.88 9.61
C GLU A 160 -0.55 -0.06 8.82
N ARG A 161 -1.47 0.58 9.54
CA ARG A 161 -2.43 1.53 8.97
C ARG A 161 -1.96 2.95 9.21
N LEU A 162 -2.19 3.81 8.22
CA LEU A 162 -2.00 5.23 8.41
C LEU A 162 -2.93 5.72 9.53
N ALA A 163 -2.38 6.41 10.50
CA ALA A 163 -3.19 7.01 11.57
C ALA A 163 -4.11 8.08 11.00
N ALA A 164 -5.35 8.03 11.43
CA ALA A 164 -6.34 9.03 11.03
C ALA A 164 -5.97 10.42 11.57
#